data_eeae2bb881a00d16d7ce7acd7100030c
#
_entry.id   eeae2bb881a00d16d7ce7acd7100030c
#
_cell.length_a   1.000
_cell.length_b   1.000
_cell.length_c   1.000
_cell.angle_alpha   90.00
_cell.angle_beta   90.00
_cell.angle_gamma   90.00
#
_symmetry.space_group_name_H-M   'P 1'
#
loop_
_entity.id
_entity.type
_entity.pdbx_description
1 polymer ?
#
loop_
_entity_poly.entity_id
_entity_poly.type
_entity_poly.pdbx_seq_one_letter_code
_entity_poly.pdbx_strand_id
1 'polypeptide(L)'
;MLQSPEREAIARLWARKQEQDASGTPQAQRHRNLEPVSAEFLCSLAEGIQAKRMLEIGGSSGVSTIALAEAARVTGGRLTSIEIEPIRQAEARATLARLKLDSYVDFLTGDAASFLTEIGPVDLALIDCDKDDYVPFLDMLQMNPGGIVVADNILSHSMTSYVNHVRSRNGVESVTLPIGQGLEVTRFPA
;
A
#
# COMPACT_ATOMS: atom_id res chain seq x y z
N MET A 1 0.14 -8.65 -13.90
CA MET A 1 0.49 -9.65 -12.83
C MET A 1 1.99 -9.69 -12.63
N LEU A 2 2.44 -9.87 -11.38
CA LEU A 2 3.86 -9.92 -11.02
C LEU A 2 4.62 -10.95 -11.85
N GLN A 3 5.77 -10.56 -12.39
CA GLN A 3 6.69 -11.41 -13.12
C GLN A 3 7.67 -12.10 -12.15
N SER A 4 8.51 -13.02 -12.64
CA SER A 4 9.47 -13.71 -11.77
C SER A 4 10.44 -12.78 -11.04
N PRO A 5 11.04 -11.74 -11.66
CA PRO A 5 11.94 -10.83 -10.97
C PRO A 5 11.28 -10.07 -9.81
N GLU A 6 10.03 -9.62 -9.98
CA GLU A 6 9.26 -8.91 -8.94
C GLU A 6 8.95 -9.86 -7.78
N ARG A 7 8.48 -11.10 -8.08
CA ARG A 7 8.22 -12.13 -7.06
C ARG A 7 9.47 -12.48 -6.25
N GLU A 8 10.61 -12.62 -6.90
CA GLU A 8 11.88 -12.87 -6.22
C GLU A 8 12.32 -11.70 -5.34
N ALA A 9 12.14 -10.47 -5.80
CA ALA A 9 12.44 -9.27 -5.01
C ALA A 9 11.52 -9.17 -3.77
N ILE A 10 10.22 -9.39 -3.95
CA ILE A 10 9.24 -9.44 -2.85
C ILE A 10 9.61 -10.52 -1.85
N ALA A 11 9.94 -11.73 -2.31
CA ALA A 11 10.33 -12.84 -1.43
C ALA A 11 11.58 -12.52 -0.61
N ARG A 12 12.60 -11.88 -1.20
CA ARG A 12 13.81 -11.44 -0.48
C ARG A 12 13.52 -10.38 0.59
N LEU A 13 12.70 -9.39 0.26
CA LEU A 13 12.32 -8.33 1.21
C LEU A 13 11.48 -8.89 2.36
N TRP A 14 10.61 -9.85 2.07
CA TRP A 14 9.81 -10.55 3.08
C TRP A 14 10.67 -11.42 3.99
N ALA A 15 11.59 -12.23 3.43
CA ALA A 15 12.53 -13.03 4.22
C ALA A 15 13.34 -12.16 5.18
N ARG A 16 13.84 -11.01 4.71
CA ARG A 16 14.58 -10.07 5.57
C ARG A 16 13.73 -9.52 6.71
N LYS A 17 12.45 -9.19 6.44
CA LYS A 17 11.52 -8.79 7.51
C LYS A 17 11.36 -9.90 8.55
N GLN A 18 11.17 -11.14 8.13
CA GLN A 18 11.03 -12.29 9.04
C GLN A 18 12.30 -12.49 9.89
N GLU A 19 13.50 -12.36 9.31
CA GLU A 19 14.77 -12.42 10.02
C GLU A 19 14.88 -11.30 11.08
N GLN A 20 14.47 -10.07 10.74
CA GLN A 20 14.47 -8.95 11.66
C GLN A 20 13.48 -9.15 12.83
N ASP A 21 12.30 -9.70 12.53
CA ASP A 21 11.31 -10.03 13.57
C ASP A 21 11.84 -11.11 14.51
N ALA A 22 12.46 -12.17 13.98
CA ALA A 22 13.01 -13.28 14.76
C ALA A 22 14.23 -12.87 15.60
N SER A 23 15.07 -11.94 15.10
CA SER A 23 16.26 -11.45 15.79
C SER A 23 15.98 -10.40 16.85
N GLY A 24 14.73 -9.96 17.02
CA GLY A 24 14.36 -8.91 17.98
C GLY A 24 14.88 -7.52 17.59
N THR A 25 15.15 -7.29 16.30
CA THR A 25 15.52 -5.96 15.80
C THR A 25 14.54 -4.90 16.31
N PRO A 26 14.97 -3.72 16.80
CA PRO A 26 14.08 -2.67 17.27
C PRO A 26 13.05 -2.27 16.21
N GLN A 27 11.79 -2.04 16.63
CA GLN A 27 10.67 -1.77 15.71
C GLN A 27 10.96 -0.62 14.72
N ALA A 28 11.62 0.45 15.17
CA ALA A 28 12.00 1.58 14.32
C ALA A 28 12.97 1.21 13.18
N GLN A 29 13.73 0.12 13.33
CA GLN A 29 14.73 -0.35 12.36
C GLN A 29 14.22 -1.51 11.50
N ARG A 30 13.05 -2.09 11.85
CA ARG A 30 12.49 -3.22 11.09
C ARG A 30 11.80 -2.75 9.82
N HIS A 31 11.87 -3.62 8.82
CA HIS A 31 10.97 -3.52 7.67
C HIS A 31 9.54 -3.84 8.13
N ARG A 32 8.60 -3.05 7.68
CA ARG A 32 7.16 -3.20 8.01
C ARG A 32 6.39 -3.56 6.75
N ASN A 33 6.94 -4.49 5.98
CA ASN A 33 6.39 -4.89 4.71
C ASN A 33 5.10 -5.68 4.86
N LEU A 34 4.18 -5.41 4.01
CA LEU A 34 3.01 -6.20 3.65
C LEU A 34 3.41 -7.64 3.25
N GLU A 35 2.54 -8.61 3.44
CA GLU A 35 2.78 -10.00 3.06
C GLU A 35 2.75 -10.19 1.53
N PRO A 36 3.55 -11.15 1.00
CA PRO A 36 3.58 -11.41 -0.46
C PRO A 36 2.22 -11.69 -1.08
N VAL A 37 1.35 -12.44 -0.38
CA VAL A 37 0.00 -12.75 -0.87
C VAL A 37 -0.88 -11.51 -0.99
N SER A 38 -0.74 -10.56 -0.05
CA SER A 38 -1.45 -9.27 -0.11
C SER A 38 -0.92 -8.39 -1.24
N ALA A 39 0.41 -8.44 -1.50
CA ALA A 39 1.01 -7.74 -2.65
C ALA A 39 0.50 -8.30 -3.99
N GLU A 40 0.37 -9.63 -4.13
CA GLU A 40 -0.21 -10.26 -5.32
C GLU A 40 -1.68 -9.86 -5.53
N PHE A 41 -2.45 -9.82 -4.45
CA PHE A 41 -3.84 -9.36 -4.48
C PHE A 41 -3.92 -7.89 -4.95
N LEU A 42 -3.11 -6.98 -4.37
CA LEU A 42 -3.07 -5.57 -4.75
C LEU A 42 -2.72 -5.36 -6.21
N CYS A 43 -1.71 -6.08 -6.73
CA CYS A 43 -1.34 -6.01 -8.14
C CYS A 43 -2.52 -6.44 -9.03
N SER A 44 -3.15 -7.57 -8.72
CA SER A 44 -4.28 -8.10 -9.48
C SER A 44 -5.50 -7.20 -9.43
N LEU A 45 -5.79 -6.62 -8.25
CA LEU A 45 -6.89 -5.66 -8.06
C LEU A 45 -6.66 -4.40 -8.90
N ALA A 46 -5.46 -3.79 -8.79
CA ALA A 46 -5.10 -2.57 -9.50
C ALA A 46 -5.18 -2.77 -11.04
N GLU A 47 -4.68 -3.89 -11.54
CA GLU A 47 -4.81 -4.25 -12.95
C GLU A 47 -6.27 -4.49 -13.34
N GLY A 48 -7.04 -5.20 -12.50
CA GLY A 48 -8.44 -5.56 -12.77
C GLY A 48 -9.35 -4.35 -12.90
N ILE A 49 -9.15 -3.33 -12.06
CA ILE A 49 -9.89 -2.06 -12.14
C ILE A 49 -9.28 -1.04 -13.12
N GLN A 50 -8.17 -1.40 -13.78
CA GLN A 50 -7.43 -0.53 -14.69
C GLN A 50 -7.00 0.79 -14.04
N ALA A 51 -6.55 0.75 -12.78
CA ALA A 51 -6.14 1.92 -11.99
C ALA A 51 -5.06 2.72 -12.72
N LYS A 52 -5.27 4.02 -12.88
CA LYS A 52 -4.32 4.97 -13.48
C LYS A 52 -3.60 5.81 -12.44
N ARG A 53 -4.28 6.17 -11.39
CA ARG A 53 -3.75 6.96 -10.27
C ARG A 53 -3.82 6.14 -9.01
N MET A 54 -2.67 5.72 -8.52
CA MET A 54 -2.55 4.90 -7.32
C MET A 54 -1.78 5.64 -6.24
N LEU A 55 -2.16 5.42 -4.99
CA LEU A 55 -1.52 5.98 -3.82
C LEU A 55 -1.18 4.85 -2.84
N GLU A 56 0.00 4.92 -2.25
CA GLU A 56 0.43 4.05 -1.16
C GLU A 56 0.87 4.92 0.01
N ILE A 57 0.32 4.65 1.19
CA ILE A 57 0.72 5.27 2.46
C ILE A 57 1.38 4.19 3.33
N GLY A 58 2.70 4.29 3.50
CA GLY A 58 3.51 3.30 4.22
C GLY A 58 4.17 2.28 3.30
N GLY A 59 4.98 2.73 2.33
CA GLY A 59 5.65 1.85 1.36
C GLY A 59 6.74 0.96 1.95
N SER A 60 7.24 1.28 3.16
CA SER A 60 8.33 0.57 3.80
C SER A 60 9.51 0.34 2.85
N SER A 61 10.08 -0.87 2.79
CA SER A 61 11.19 -1.20 1.88
C SER A 61 10.73 -1.69 0.49
N GLY A 62 9.42 -1.61 0.17
CA GLY A 62 8.91 -1.64 -1.19
C GLY A 62 8.18 -2.91 -1.64
N VAL A 63 7.70 -3.78 -0.75
CA VAL A 63 6.95 -4.98 -1.18
C VAL A 63 5.66 -4.59 -1.91
N SER A 64 4.81 -3.79 -1.31
CA SER A 64 3.58 -3.26 -1.92
C SER A 64 3.90 -2.30 -3.07
N THR A 65 4.96 -1.49 -2.92
CA THR A 65 5.42 -0.56 -3.96
C THR A 65 5.78 -1.29 -5.26
N ILE A 66 6.47 -2.44 -5.18
CA ILE A 66 6.79 -3.28 -6.36
C ILE A 66 5.49 -3.75 -7.03
N ALA A 67 4.53 -4.24 -6.26
CA ALA A 67 3.28 -4.78 -6.79
C ALA A 67 2.44 -3.69 -7.49
N LEU A 68 2.32 -2.52 -6.86
CA LEU A 68 1.56 -1.40 -7.42
C LEU A 68 2.29 -0.72 -8.59
N ALA A 69 3.64 -0.68 -8.57
CA ALA A 69 4.43 -0.18 -9.70
C ALA A 69 4.32 -1.09 -10.93
N GLU A 70 4.30 -2.43 -10.73
CA GLU A 70 4.04 -3.37 -11.83
C GLU A 70 2.64 -3.17 -12.40
N ALA A 71 1.63 -3.00 -11.54
CA ALA A 71 0.29 -2.67 -11.99
C ALA A 71 0.26 -1.33 -12.77
N ALA A 72 0.97 -0.30 -12.29
CA ALA A 72 1.10 0.98 -13.01
C ALA A 72 1.71 0.79 -14.39
N ARG A 73 2.75 -0.03 -14.51
CA ARG A 73 3.37 -0.36 -15.80
C ARG A 73 2.36 -1.02 -16.76
N VAL A 74 1.58 -1.97 -16.28
CA VAL A 74 0.59 -2.71 -17.07
C VAL A 74 -0.58 -1.83 -17.49
N THR A 75 -1.10 -1.04 -16.56
CA THR A 75 -2.26 -0.18 -16.81
C THR A 75 -1.90 1.12 -17.55
N GLY A 76 -0.60 1.48 -17.64
CA GLY A 76 -0.16 2.80 -18.10
C GLY A 76 -0.52 3.91 -17.10
N GLY A 77 -0.59 3.56 -15.82
CA GLY A 77 -0.87 4.44 -14.70
C GLY A 77 0.39 4.92 -13.99
N ARG A 78 0.21 5.46 -12.78
CA ARG A 78 1.28 5.96 -11.93
C ARG A 78 0.96 5.73 -10.45
N LEU A 79 1.98 5.39 -9.67
CA LEU A 79 1.91 5.22 -8.22
C LEU A 79 2.57 6.44 -7.55
N THR A 80 1.89 7.03 -6.56
CA THR A 80 2.53 7.88 -5.55
C THR A 80 2.75 7.05 -4.31
N SER A 81 3.99 6.88 -3.87
CA SER A 81 4.35 6.09 -2.67
C SER A 81 4.92 7.02 -1.61
N ILE A 82 4.28 7.05 -0.43
CA ILE A 82 4.67 7.86 0.72
C ILE A 82 5.25 6.94 1.79
N GLU A 83 6.46 7.26 2.27
CA GLU A 83 7.10 6.58 3.40
C GLU A 83 7.77 7.62 4.30
N ILE A 84 7.52 7.51 5.61
CA ILE A 84 8.06 8.46 6.59
C ILE A 84 9.55 8.25 6.83
N GLU A 85 10.05 7.01 6.70
CA GLU A 85 11.43 6.65 6.98
C GLU A 85 12.31 6.72 5.71
N PRO A 86 13.23 7.67 5.61
CA PRO A 86 14.06 7.87 4.40
C PRO A 86 14.88 6.65 4.01
N ILE A 87 15.36 5.90 5.01
CA ILE A 87 16.21 4.70 4.78
C ILE A 87 15.38 3.60 4.10
N ARG A 88 14.17 3.35 4.57
CA ARG A 88 13.27 2.36 3.97
C ARG A 88 12.90 2.75 2.54
N GLN A 89 12.56 4.02 2.33
CA GLN A 89 12.22 4.49 0.99
C GLN A 89 13.41 4.43 0.03
N ALA A 90 14.64 4.70 0.48
CA ALA A 90 15.83 4.56 -0.33
C ALA A 90 16.07 3.10 -0.78
N GLU A 91 15.79 2.12 0.09
CA GLU A 91 15.83 0.70 -0.28
C GLU A 91 14.76 0.33 -1.31
N ALA A 92 13.53 0.84 -1.14
CA ALA A 92 12.46 0.67 -2.11
C ALA A 92 12.88 1.22 -3.49
N ARG A 93 13.34 2.47 -3.54
CA ARG A 93 13.84 3.10 -4.78
C ARG A 93 14.93 2.27 -5.47
N ALA A 94 15.93 1.81 -4.70
CA ALA A 94 17.03 1.00 -5.24
C ALA A 94 16.54 -0.35 -5.79
N THR A 95 15.53 -0.94 -5.17
CA THR A 95 14.95 -2.19 -5.65
C THR A 95 14.12 -1.98 -6.91
N LEU A 96 13.28 -0.95 -6.96
CA LEU A 96 12.49 -0.63 -8.15
C LEU A 96 13.36 -0.24 -9.34
N ALA A 97 14.47 0.50 -9.12
CA ALA A 97 15.42 0.81 -10.17
C ALA A 97 16.04 -0.45 -10.80
N ARG A 98 16.41 -1.46 -9.97
CA ARG A 98 16.89 -2.76 -10.48
C ARG A 98 15.83 -3.51 -11.30
N LEU A 99 14.55 -3.38 -10.93
CA LEU A 99 13.42 -3.97 -11.64
C LEU A 99 12.95 -3.12 -12.83
N LYS A 100 13.52 -1.93 -13.04
CA LYS A 100 13.09 -0.96 -14.07
C LYS A 100 11.64 -0.50 -13.90
N LEU A 101 11.18 -0.41 -12.64
CA LEU A 101 9.85 0.04 -12.25
C LEU A 101 9.85 1.44 -11.64
N ASP A 102 11.00 2.03 -11.37
CA ASP A 102 11.16 3.34 -10.74
C ASP A 102 10.50 4.47 -11.53
N SER A 103 10.47 4.37 -12.86
CA SER A 103 9.80 5.36 -13.74
C SER A 103 8.27 5.40 -13.57
N TYR A 104 7.66 4.42 -12.94
CA TYR A 104 6.21 4.35 -12.68
C TYR A 104 5.82 4.85 -11.28
N VAL A 105 6.80 5.32 -10.48
CA VAL A 105 6.58 5.71 -9.08
C VAL A 105 7.08 7.12 -8.79
N ASP A 106 6.22 7.92 -8.18
CA ASP A 106 6.57 9.18 -7.52
C ASP A 106 6.74 8.91 -6.03
N PHE A 107 7.97 8.99 -5.55
CA PHE A 107 8.27 8.75 -4.15
C PHE A 107 8.27 10.05 -3.35
N LEU A 108 7.50 10.09 -2.28
CA LEU A 108 7.46 11.19 -1.32
C LEU A 108 7.95 10.69 0.04
N THR A 109 8.96 11.37 0.61
CA THR A 109 9.51 11.03 1.92
C THR A 109 8.99 12.00 2.97
N GLY A 110 8.30 11.50 3.97
CA GLY A 110 7.77 12.30 5.08
C GLY A 110 6.40 11.86 5.55
N ASP A 111 5.81 12.67 6.43
CA ASP A 111 4.47 12.46 6.95
C ASP A 111 3.42 12.61 5.84
N ALA A 112 2.58 11.58 5.69
CA ALA A 112 1.54 11.55 4.66
C ALA A 112 0.55 12.73 4.79
N ALA A 113 0.25 13.19 6.00
CA ALA A 113 -0.62 14.34 6.21
C ALA A 113 -0.15 15.60 5.46
N SER A 114 1.16 15.75 5.28
CA SER A 114 1.74 16.90 4.58
C SER A 114 1.51 16.86 3.06
N PHE A 115 1.20 15.70 2.49
CA PHE A 115 1.07 15.50 1.05
C PHE A 115 -0.37 15.25 0.60
N LEU A 116 -1.18 14.59 1.43
CA LEU A 116 -2.52 14.10 1.05
C LEU A 116 -3.46 15.20 0.57
N THR A 117 -3.34 16.41 1.08
CA THR A 117 -4.16 17.56 0.66
C THR A 117 -3.86 18.04 -0.77
N GLU A 118 -2.66 17.75 -1.28
CA GLU A 118 -2.21 18.15 -2.61
C GLU A 118 -2.35 17.02 -3.64
N ILE A 119 -2.51 15.76 -3.17
CA ILE A 119 -2.75 14.60 -4.03
C ILE A 119 -4.22 14.61 -4.43
N GLY A 120 -4.49 14.85 -5.70
CA GLY A 120 -5.86 14.82 -6.22
C GLY A 120 -6.45 13.40 -6.23
N PRO A 121 -7.71 13.24 -6.74
CA PRO A 121 -8.42 11.96 -6.67
C PRO A 121 -7.65 10.78 -7.27
N VAL A 122 -7.71 9.63 -6.60
CA VAL A 122 -7.04 8.38 -7.00
C VAL A 122 -8.05 7.25 -7.25
N ASP A 123 -7.65 6.26 -8.04
CA ASP A 123 -8.46 5.08 -8.37
C ASP A 123 -8.27 3.96 -7.33
N LEU A 124 -7.05 3.85 -6.79
CA LEU A 124 -6.69 2.89 -5.75
C LEU A 124 -5.79 3.55 -4.72
N ALA A 125 -6.12 3.37 -3.43
CA ALA A 125 -5.24 3.74 -2.33
C ALA A 125 -4.98 2.54 -1.41
N LEU A 126 -3.72 2.37 -0.99
CA LEU A 126 -3.31 1.47 0.08
C LEU A 126 -3.00 2.28 1.34
N ILE A 127 -3.55 1.86 2.49
CA ILE A 127 -3.21 2.38 3.82
C ILE A 127 -2.54 1.25 4.60
N ASP A 128 -1.23 1.36 4.83
CA ASP A 128 -0.42 0.42 5.64
C ASP A 128 0.64 1.20 6.44
N CYS A 129 0.17 2.06 7.33
CA CYS A 129 0.97 2.95 8.17
C CYS A 129 0.76 2.66 9.67
N ASP A 130 1.01 3.62 10.53
CA ASP A 130 0.66 3.52 11.95
C ASP A 130 -0.86 3.53 12.14
N LYS A 131 -1.37 2.67 13.04
CA LYS A 131 -2.80 2.35 13.12
C LYS A 131 -3.68 3.52 13.56
N ASP A 132 -3.12 4.45 14.33
CA ASP A 132 -3.82 5.66 14.77
C ASP A 132 -4.12 6.63 13.61
N ASP A 133 -3.37 6.51 12.50
CA ASP A 133 -3.49 7.38 11.33
C ASP A 133 -4.47 6.88 10.26
N TYR A 134 -4.99 5.65 10.38
CA TYR A 134 -5.87 5.05 9.36
C TYR A 134 -7.14 5.86 9.13
N VAL A 135 -7.83 6.26 10.20
CA VAL A 135 -9.05 7.08 10.10
C VAL A 135 -8.72 8.48 9.59
N PRO A 136 -7.76 9.23 10.19
CA PRO A 136 -7.36 10.53 9.69
C PRO A 136 -6.98 10.51 8.20
N PHE A 137 -6.16 9.56 7.76
CA PHE A 137 -5.74 9.51 6.37
C PHE A 137 -6.88 9.12 5.43
N LEU A 138 -7.75 8.18 5.83
CA LEU A 138 -8.95 7.86 5.05
C LEU A 138 -9.82 9.10 4.83
N ASP A 139 -9.96 9.96 5.84
CA ASP A 139 -10.78 11.18 5.76
C ASP A 139 -10.14 12.26 4.87
N MET A 140 -8.82 12.25 4.70
CA MET A 140 -8.08 13.15 3.81
C MET A 140 -8.04 12.66 2.36
N LEU A 141 -8.28 11.37 2.10
CA LEU A 141 -8.22 10.81 0.76
C LEU A 141 -9.33 11.37 -0.14
N GLN A 142 -8.94 11.69 -1.37
CA GLN A 142 -9.86 11.96 -2.45
C GLN A 142 -9.90 10.76 -3.39
N MET A 143 -11.09 10.17 -3.58
CA MET A 143 -11.26 9.01 -4.43
C MET A 143 -11.99 9.38 -5.72
N ASN A 144 -11.56 8.81 -6.84
CA ASN A 144 -12.35 8.85 -8.06
C ASN A 144 -13.65 8.05 -7.89
N PRO A 145 -14.72 8.37 -8.65
CA PRO A 145 -15.93 7.56 -8.66
C PRO A 145 -15.63 6.08 -8.89
N GLY A 146 -16.12 5.20 -7.99
CA GLY A 146 -15.83 3.77 -8.01
C GLY A 146 -14.44 3.37 -7.55
N GLY A 147 -13.64 4.31 -7.05
CA GLY A 147 -12.28 4.06 -6.54
C GLY A 147 -12.27 3.14 -5.32
N ILE A 148 -11.14 2.50 -5.08
CA ILE A 148 -10.98 1.48 -4.03
C ILE A 148 -9.89 1.89 -3.04
N VAL A 149 -10.21 1.80 -1.74
CA VAL A 149 -9.22 1.86 -0.66
C VAL A 149 -9.02 0.46 -0.11
N VAL A 150 -7.76 0.06 0.06
CA VAL A 150 -7.36 -1.16 0.76
C VAL A 150 -6.60 -0.77 2.01
N ALA A 151 -7.04 -1.26 3.17
CA ALA A 151 -6.33 -1.09 4.44
C ALA A 151 -5.81 -2.44 4.93
N ASP A 152 -4.52 -2.52 5.30
CA ASP A 152 -3.90 -3.77 5.75
C ASP A 152 -3.99 -3.96 7.27
N ASN A 153 -3.62 -5.15 7.75
CA ASN A 153 -3.52 -5.56 9.15
C ASN A 153 -4.84 -5.53 9.96
N ILE A 154 -5.96 -5.63 9.29
CA ILE A 154 -7.28 -5.48 9.92
C ILE A 154 -7.57 -6.58 10.95
N LEU A 155 -7.09 -7.81 10.70
CA LEU A 155 -7.31 -8.97 11.57
C LEU A 155 -6.22 -9.18 12.62
N SER A 156 -5.03 -8.63 12.42
CA SER A 156 -3.90 -8.77 13.36
C SER A 156 -3.88 -7.71 14.45
N HIS A 157 -4.63 -6.62 14.29
CA HIS A 157 -4.75 -5.50 15.21
C HIS A 157 -6.22 -5.21 15.50
N SER A 158 -6.50 -4.53 16.63
CA SER A 158 -7.87 -4.12 16.95
C SER A 158 -8.28 -2.92 16.09
N MET A 159 -8.63 -3.16 14.82
CA MET A 159 -8.99 -2.12 13.84
C MET A 159 -10.49 -1.85 13.75
N THR A 160 -11.26 -2.23 14.79
CA THR A 160 -12.73 -2.08 14.81
C THR A 160 -13.17 -0.64 14.60
N SER A 161 -12.44 0.35 15.11
CA SER A 161 -12.73 1.77 14.93
C SER A 161 -12.65 2.17 13.45
N TYR A 162 -11.60 1.76 12.75
CA TYR A 162 -11.43 2.00 11.32
C TYR A 162 -12.53 1.32 10.49
N VAL A 163 -12.77 0.03 10.74
CA VAL A 163 -13.81 -0.75 10.02
C VAL A 163 -15.19 -0.14 10.22
N ASN A 164 -15.56 0.23 11.43
CA ASN A 164 -16.83 0.89 11.71
C ASN A 164 -16.91 2.27 11.03
N HIS A 165 -15.81 3.06 11.08
CA HIS A 165 -15.76 4.37 10.47
C HIS A 165 -15.95 4.29 8.95
N VAL A 166 -15.21 3.44 8.26
CA VAL A 166 -15.33 3.32 6.80
C VAL A 166 -16.70 2.80 6.37
N ARG A 167 -17.25 1.81 7.10
CA ARG A 167 -18.58 1.22 6.80
C ARG A 167 -19.75 2.15 7.13
N SER A 168 -19.55 3.18 7.96
CA SER A 168 -20.58 4.19 8.25
C SER A 168 -20.72 5.24 7.17
N ARG A 169 -19.83 5.30 6.19
CA ARG A 169 -19.85 6.29 5.12
C ARG A 169 -20.96 5.98 4.10
N ASN A 170 -21.70 7.00 3.70
CA ASN A 170 -22.79 6.84 2.75
C ASN A 170 -22.31 6.37 1.37
N GLY A 171 -22.98 5.36 0.83
CA GLY A 171 -22.71 4.83 -0.51
C GLY A 171 -21.45 4.00 -0.64
N VAL A 172 -20.74 3.75 0.46
CA VAL A 172 -19.53 2.93 0.49
C VAL A 172 -19.89 1.45 0.68
N GLU A 173 -19.23 0.58 -0.06
CA GLU A 173 -19.29 -0.88 0.10
C GLU A 173 -17.94 -1.38 0.61
N SER A 174 -17.91 -2.10 1.72
CA SER A 174 -16.67 -2.54 2.35
C SER A 174 -16.75 -3.99 2.83
N VAL A 175 -15.66 -4.73 2.65
CA VAL A 175 -15.53 -6.13 3.05
C VAL A 175 -14.16 -6.42 3.64
N THR A 176 -14.13 -7.18 4.73
CA THR A 176 -12.87 -7.71 5.28
C THR A 176 -12.53 -9.03 4.57
N LEU A 177 -11.36 -9.12 3.99
CA LEU A 177 -10.83 -10.32 3.36
C LEU A 177 -9.71 -10.93 4.24
N PRO A 178 -9.74 -12.25 4.50
CA PRO A 178 -8.70 -12.93 5.29
C PRO A 178 -7.46 -13.23 4.43
N ILE A 179 -6.87 -12.20 3.83
CA ILE A 179 -5.65 -12.27 3.03
C ILE A 179 -4.53 -11.68 3.88
N GLY A 180 -3.44 -12.42 4.08
CA GLY A 180 -2.35 -12.00 4.95
C GLY A 180 -2.84 -11.72 6.37
N GLN A 181 -2.52 -10.54 6.89
CA GLN A 181 -2.97 -10.05 8.20
C GLN A 181 -4.40 -9.46 8.17
N GLY A 182 -5.12 -9.65 7.08
CA GLY A 182 -6.48 -9.15 6.84
C GLY A 182 -6.51 -7.80 6.13
N LEU A 183 -7.24 -7.76 5.04
CA LEU A 183 -7.45 -6.54 4.25
C LEU A 183 -8.89 -6.07 4.39
N GLU A 184 -9.11 -4.79 4.66
CA GLU A 184 -10.42 -4.16 4.44
C GLU A 184 -10.40 -3.51 3.06
N VAL A 185 -11.23 -4.04 2.17
CA VAL A 185 -11.36 -3.55 0.80
C VAL A 185 -12.65 -2.74 0.70
N THR A 186 -12.51 -1.49 0.36
CA THR A 186 -13.59 -0.50 0.39
C THR A 186 -13.75 0.15 -0.97
N ARG A 187 -14.93 0.01 -1.58
CA ARG A 187 -15.31 0.68 -2.82
C ARG A 187 -16.11 1.95 -2.51
N PHE A 188 -15.67 3.05 -3.08
CA PHE A 188 -16.38 4.33 -3.01
C PHE A 188 -17.49 4.42 -4.06
N PRO A 189 -18.55 5.25 -3.85
CA PRO A 189 -19.64 5.38 -4.80
C PRO A 189 -19.15 5.88 -6.16
N ALA A 190 -19.87 5.46 -7.21
CA ALA A 190 -19.62 5.88 -8.60
C ALA A 190 -20.14 7.29 -8.88
#